data_898a5fddca360c1902570513ef45bfea
#
_entry.id   898a5fddca360c1902570513ef45bfea
#
_cell.length_a   1.000
_cell.length_b   1.000
_cell.length_c   1.000
_cell.angle_alpha   90.00
_cell.angle_beta   90.00
_cell.angle_gamma   90.00
#
_symmetry.space_group_name_H-M   'P 1'
#
loop_
_entity.id
_entity.type
_entity.pdbx_description
1 polymer ?
#
loop_
_entity_poly.entity_id
_entity_poly.type
_entity_poly.pdbx_seq_one_letter_code
_entity_poly.pdbx_strand_id
1 'polypeptide(L)'
;MIILTYNIPYNLISFVNEVIMNTDELYVTIGGIKQNILITYTDVNKPILLILHGGPGSPDRPLVNKYNNDLAEDFVIVCWDQRCSGLSFTKESKKTPLTPELMLSDLKELVEFLLNKYSKEKLYIAGHSWGAYLGLWFASKFPDYLYYYIGTGQGISSTLDEIEKYNFVLSQAQKRNYEKVIQRLISYGAPQSGIYPNSHNSASNYVGKLIHKYGGYIHPNNDFSTNKYFSLYL
;
A
#
# COMPACT_ATOMS: atom_id res chain seq x y z
N MET A 1 19.28 -49.31 50.41
CA MET A 1 19.48 -47.97 49.80
C MET A 1 18.90 -48.03 48.40
N ILE A 2 17.63 -47.59 48.25
CA ILE A 2 16.89 -47.65 46.98
C ILE A 2 17.03 -46.27 46.36
N ILE A 3 17.76 -46.20 45.23
CA ILE A 3 17.89 -44.97 44.46
C ILE A 3 16.69 -44.95 43.49
N LEU A 4 15.71 -44.09 43.78
CA LEU A 4 14.66 -43.76 42.87
C LEU A 4 15.16 -42.69 41.88
N THR A 5 15.51 -43.10 40.65
CA THR A 5 15.75 -42.19 39.53
C THR A 5 14.42 -41.74 38.98
N TYR A 6 14.03 -40.49 39.24
CA TYR A 6 12.94 -39.84 38.57
C TYR A 6 13.40 -39.44 37.16
N ASN A 7 12.92 -40.15 36.16
CA ASN A 7 12.95 -39.68 34.77
C ASN A 7 12.01 -38.50 34.65
N ILE A 8 12.54 -37.28 34.66
CA ILE A 8 11.81 -36.07 34.24
C ILE A 8 11.76 -36.14 32.73
N PRO A 9 10.54 -36.18 32.10
CA PRO A 9 10.45 -36.12 30.64
C PRO A 9 10.96 -34.75 30.16
N TYR A 10 11.86 -34.76 29.19
CA TYR A 10 12.46 -33.60 28.54
C TYR A 10 11.47 -32.75 27.71
N ASN A 11 10.19 -32.82 27.98
CA ASN A 11 9.12 -32.12 27.25
C ASN A 11 8.40 -31.06 28.09
N LEU A 12 9.11 -30.24 28.83
CA LEU A 12 8.47 -29.11 29.48
C LEU A 12 9.52 -28.03 29.68
N ILE A 13 9.69 -27.17 28.73
CA ILE A 13 9.86 -25.72 28.76
C ILE A 13 10.19 -25.28 27.32
N SER A 14 9.25 -25.41 26.39
CA SER A 14 9.14 -24.41 25.35
C SER A 14 8.26 -23.30 25.97
N PHE A 15 8.87 -22.39 26.71
CA PHE A 15 8.30 -21.06 26.82
C PHE A 15 8.34 -20.49 25.40
N VAL A 16 7.30 -20.74 24.64
CA VAL A 16 6.94 -19.86 23.54
C VAL A 16 6.67 -18.55 24.24
N ASN A 17 7.63 -17.63 24.22
CA ASN A 17 7.35 -16.24 24.48
C ASN A 17 6.35 -15.84 23.39
N GLU A 18 5.05 -15.96 23.68
CA GLU A 18 4.03 -15.37 22.84
C GLU A 18 4.36 -13.88 22.80
N VAL A 19 4.83 -13.43 21.65
CA VAL A 19 5.08 -12.00 21.41
C VAL A 19 3.72 -11.30 21.46
N ILE A 20 3.44 -10.63 22.57
CA ILE A 20 2.18 -9.90 22.74
C ILE A 20 2.22 -8.69 21.81
N MET A 21 1.39 -8.71 20.79
CA MET A 21 1.17 -7.55 19.90
C MET A 21 0.10 -6.65 20.50
N ASN A 22 0.41 -5.37 20.57
CA ASN A 22 -0.52 -4.32 20.91
C ASN A 22 -1.03 -3.64 19.65
N THR A 23 -2.28 -3.19 19.68
CA THR A 23 -2.90 -2.52 18.53
C THR A 23 -3.71 -1.33 19.03
N ASP A 24 -3.39 -0.14 18.50
CA ASP A 24 -4.12 1.11 18.77
C ASP A 24 -4.76 1.59 17.47
N GLU A 25 -6.05 1.88 17.51
CA GLU A 25 -6.78 2.52 16.40
C GLU A 25 -7.13 3.95 16.79
N LEU A 26 -6.65 4.92 15.99
CA LEU A 26 -6.79 6.34 16.30
C LEU A 26 -7.42 7.11 15.14
N TYR A 27 -8.23 8.11 15.48
CA TYR A 27 -8.66 9.17 14.56
C TYR A 27 -7.87 10.45 14.84
N VAL A 28 -6.98 10.79 13.93
CA VAL A 28 -6.13 11.99 14.02
C VAL A 28 -6.68 13.08 13.10
N THR A 29 -6.65 14.33 13.52
CA THR A 29 -6.99 15.45 12.65
C THR A 29 -5.80 15.74 11.75
N ILE A 30 -5.95 15.55 10.44
CA ILE A 30 -4.93 15.75 9.41
C ILE A 30 -5.58 16.50 8.26
N GLY A 31 -4.97 17.59 7.83
CA GLY A 31 -5.53 18.45 6.78
C GLY A 31 -6.97 18.89 7.07
N GLY A 32 -7.27 19.17 8.34
CA GLY A 32 -8.56 19.66 8.81
C GLY A 32 -9.68 18.62 8.88
N ILE A 33 -9.44 17.34 8.60
CA ILE A 33 -10.42 16.26 8.74
C ILE A 33 -9.90 15.12 9.61
N LYS A 34 -10.82 14.31 10.17
CA LYS A 34 -10.46 13.09 10.90
C LYS A 34 -10.03 12.02 9.94
N GLN A 35 -8.81 11.54 10.10
CA GLN A 35 -8.24 10.42 9.34
C GLN A 35 -7.86 9.30 10.30
N ASN A 36 -8.07 8.06 9.88
CA ASN A 36 -7.85 6.88 10.71
C ASN A 36 -6.44 6.32 10.49
N ILE A 37 -5.79 5.95 11.59
CA ILE A 37 -4.54 5.19 11.59
C ILE A 37 -4.68 3.97 12.49
N LEU A 38 -4.10 2.86 12.06
CA LEU A 38 -3.94 1.65 12.85
C LEU A 38 -2.46 1.47 13.17
N ILE A 39 -2.15 1.30 14.45
CA ILE A 39 -0.78 1.17 14.95
C ILE A 39 -0.64 -0.19 15.58
N THR A 40 0.34 -1.00 15.13
CA THR A 40 0.63 -2.34 15.68
C THR A 40 2.09 -2.40 16.12
N TYR A 41 2.34 -2.89 17.33
CA TYR A 41 3.68 -2.91 17.91
C TYR A 41 3.80 -3.96 19.02
N THR A 42 5.03 -4.38 19.30
CA THR A 42 5.40 -5.13 20.51
C THR A 42 6.06 -4.21 21.54
N ASP A 43 6.77 -3.17 21.09
CA ASP A 43 7.43 -2.15 21.90
C ASP A 43 7.34 -0.78 21.19
N VAL A 44 6.75 0.22 21.83
CA VAL A 44 6.61 1.59 21.31
C VAL A 44 7.94 2.31 21.12
N ASN A 45 9.02 1.81 21.73
CA ASN A 45 10.35 2.39 21.59
C ASN A 45 11.05 2.00 20.26
N LYS A 46 10.50 1.05 19.51
CA LYS A 46 11.02 0.65 18.21
C LYS A 46 10.84 1.75 17.15
N PRO A 47 11.61 1.72 16.06
CA PRO A 47 11.44 2.70 14.97
C PRO A 47 10.07 2.58 14.33
N ILE A 48 9.54 3.69 13.82
CA ILE A 48 8.24 3.73 13.14
C ILE A 48 8.41 3.31 11.69
N LEU A 49 7.53 2.41 11.22
CA LEU A 49 7.33 2.07 9.81
C LEU A 49 5.93 2.52 9.38
N LEU A 50 5.86 3.62 8.65
CA LEU A 50 4.61 4.13 8.08
C LEU A 50 4.35 3.46 6.73
N ILE A 51 3.20 2.82 6.60
CA ILE A 51 2.77 2.13 5.37
C ILE A 51 1.76 3.00 4.62
N LEU A 52 2.08 3.26 3.34
CA LEU A 52 1.27 4.05 2.42
C LEU A 52 0.62 3.13 1.39
N HIS A 53 -0.70 2.98 1.47
CA HIS A 53 -1.46 2.13 0.57
C HIS A 53 -1.57 2.69 -0.85
N GLY A 54 -1.85 1.80 -1.79
CA GLY A 54 -2.04 2.10 -3.20
C GLY A 54 -3.42 2.68 -3.57
N GLY A 55 -3.69 2.74 -4.85
CA GLY A 55 -4.91 3.24 -5.43
C GLY A 55 -4.71 4.52 -6.24
N PRO A 56 -5.00 5.74 -5.74
CA PRO A 56 -5.44 6.12 -4.38
C PRO A 56 -6.78 5.51 -3.98
N GLY A 57 -6.95 5.27 -2.65
CA GLY A 57 -8.22 4.82 -2.09
C GLY A 57 -8.36 3.31 -1.86
N SER A 58 -7.27 2.54 -1.87
CA SER A 58 -7.28 1.09 -1.64
C SER A 58 -6.50 0.73 -0.36
N PRO A 59 -7.09 0.90 0.85
CA PRO A 59 -6.43 0.60 2.11
C PRO A 59 -5.93 -0.85 2.15
N ASP A 60 -4.70 -1.04 2.59
CA ASP A 60 -4.01 -2.34 2.62
C ASP A 60 -3.84 -2.91 4.04
N ARG A 61 -4.36 -2.25 5.09
CA ARG A 61 -4.25 -2.71 6.48
C ARG A 61 -4.65 -4.19 6.70
N PRO A 62 -5.70 -4.75 6.02
CA PRO A 62 -6.01 -6.17 6.19
C PRO A 62 -4.93 -7.09 5.65
N LEU A 63 -4.22 -6.68 4.59
CA LEU A 63 -3.10 -7.42 4.02
C LEU A 63 -1.87 -7.31 4.91
N VAL A 64 -1.57 -6.11 5.41
CA VAL A 64 -0.46 -5.87 6.35
C VAL A 64 -0.66 -6.70 7.61
N ASN A 65 -1.84 -6.65 8.23
CA ASN A 65 -2.15 -7.43 9.42
C ASN A 65 -2.07 -8.95 9.20
N LYS A 66 -2.36 -9.42 8.00
CA LYS A 66 -2.34 -10.86 7.71
C LYS A 66 -0.95 -11.37 7.35
N TYR A 67 -0.16 -10.59 6.59
CA TYR A 67 1.05 -11.09 5.94
C TYR A 67 2.34 -10.43 6.43
N ASN A 68 2.24 -9.32 7.15
CA ASN A 68 3.38 -8.52 7.57
C ASN A 68 3.31 -8.14 9.06
N ASN A 69 2.50 -8.85 9.84
CA ASN A 69 2.31 -8.54 11.26
C ASN A 69 3.58 -8.83 12.09
N ASP A 70 4.41 -9.75 11.62
CA ASP A 70 5.73 -10.07 12.18
C ASP A 70 6.69 -8.87 12.16
N LEU A 71 6.53 -7.91 11.26
CA LEU A 71 7.30 -6.66 11.28
C LEU A 71 7.09 -5.85 12.58
N ALA A 72 6.02 -6.10 13.33
CA ALA A 72 5.80 -5.47 14.64
C ALA A 72 6.84 -5.91 15.71
N GLU A 73 7.57 -6.97 15.43
CA GLU A 73 8.72 -7.38 16.28
C GLU A 73 9.91 -6.42 16.16
N ASP A 74 10.01 -5.66 15.06
CA ASP A 74 11.11 -4.74 14.80
C ASP A 74 10.68 -3.28 14.68
N PHE A 75 9.40 -3.02 14.42
CA PHE A 75 8.86 -1.70 14.14
C PHE A 75 7.56 -1.40 14.91
N VAL A 76 7.29 -0.12 15.11
CA VAL A 76 5.93 0.39 15.32
C VAL A 76 5.31 0.56 13.93
N ILE A 77 4.48 -0.39 13.52
CA ILE A 77 3.82 -0.36 12.20
C ILE A 77 2.65 0.61 12.25
N VAL A 78 2.58 1.53 11.30
CA VAL A 78 1.46 2.47 11.16
C VAL A 78 0.84 2.28 9.79
N CYS A 79 -0.39 1.79 9.73
CA CYS A 79 -1.22 1.79 8.53
C CYS A 79 -2.13 3.01 8.55
N TRP A 80 -2.05 3.84 7.52
CA TRP A 80 -2.85 5.05 7.38
C TRP A 80 -3.92 4.86 6.32
N ASP A 81 -5.19 4.96 6.71
CA ASP A 81 -6.29 5.13 5.76
C ASP A 81 -6.26 6.58 5.28
N GLN A 82 -5.71 6.79 4.08
CA GLN A 82 -5.54 8.12 3.50
C GLN A 82 -6.90 8.80 3.30
N ARG A 83 -6.90 10.12 3.14
CA ARG A 83 -8.10 10.92 2.87
C ARG A 83 -9.02 10.25 1.84
N CYS A 84 -10.32 10.22 2.10
CA CYS A 84 -11.36 9.59 1.27
C CYS A 84 -11.24 8.08 1.10
N SER A 85 -10.50 7.38 1.96
CA SER A 85 -10.36 5.92 1.89
C SER A 85 -10.61 5.24 3.23
N GLY A 86 -10.99 3.97 3.19
CA GLY A 86 -11.20 3.14 4.39
C GLY A 86 -12.04 3.84 5.47
N LEU A 87 -11.56 3.79 6.70
CA LEU A 87 -12.22 4.43 7.84
C LEU A 87 -12.05 5.97 7.89
N SER A 88 -11.19 6.53 7.04
CA SER A 88 -11.08 7.99 6.82
C SER A 88 -12.13 8.53 5.86
N PHE A 89 -12.95 7.63 5.27
CA PHE A 89 -13.99 8.04 4.34
C PHE A 89 -15.18 8.66 5.08
N THR A 90 -15.53 9.89 4.72
CA THR A 90 -16.73 10.58 5.19
C THR A 90 -17.37 11.34 4.01
N LYS A 91 -18.67 11.70 4.16
CA LYS A 91 -19.32 12.57 3.17
C LYS A 91 -18.63 13.93 3.07
N GLU A 92 -18.03 14.39 4.16
CA GLU A 92 -17.30 15.65 4.25
C GLU A 92 -15.95 15.57 3.52
N SER A 93 -15.22 14.46 3.67
CA SER A 93 -13.93 14.26 2.99
C SER A 93 -14.05 14.32 1.46
N LYS A 94 -15.22 13.98 0.90
CA LYS A 94 -15.50 14.08 -0.54
C LYS A 94 -15.65 15.51 -1.08
N LYS A 95 -15.90 16.50 -0.22
CA LYS A 95 -16.16 17.88 -0.67
C LYS A 95 -14.90 18.60 -1.12
N THR A 96 -13.75 18.21 -0.62
CA THR A 96 -12.46 18.77 -1.01
C THR A 96 -11.91 18.00 -2.20
N PRO A 97 -11.54 18.68 -3.30
CA PRO A 97 -10.87 18.03 -4.42
C PRO A 97 -9.61 17.32 -3.96
N LEU A 98 -9.48 16.05 -4.33
CA LEU A 98 -8.31 15.25 -3.99
C LEU A 98 -7.18 15.58 -4.97
N THR A 99 -6.15 16.27 -4.50
CA THR A 99 -4.94 16.58 -5.31
C THR A 99 -3.71 15.91 -4.72
N PRO A 100 -2.70 15.59 -5.55
CA PRO A 100 -1.44 15.06 -5.05
C PRO A 100 -0.76 15.95 -4.00
N GLU A 101 -0.83 17.28 -4.14
CA GLU A 101 -0.28 18.26 -3.21
C GLU A 101 -0.97 18.22 -1.85
N LEU A 102 -2.31 18.07 -1.85
CA LEU A 102 -3.07 17.91 -0.61
C LEU A 102 -2.69 16.60 0.10
N MET A 103 -2.53 15.51 -0.65
CA MET A 103 -2.11 14.23 -0.09
C MET A 103 -0.69 14.29 0.48
N LEU A 104 0.21 15.02 -0.18
CA LEU A 104 1.56 15.25 0.34
C LEU A 104 1.55 16.08 1.63
N SER A 105 0.70 17.12 1.70
CA SER A 105 0.50 17.92 2.91
C SER A 105 -0.05 17.08 4.06
N ASP A 106 -1.05 16.25 3.80
CA ASP A 106 -1.61 15.33 4.79
C ASP A 106 -0.54 14.34 5.30
N LEU A 107 0.28 13.79 4.40
CA LEU A 107 1.38 12.89 4.78
C LEU A 107 2.39 13.60 5.68
N LYS A 108 2.74 14.85 5.37
CA LYS A 108 3.67 15.62 6.19
C LYS A 108 3.11 15.84 7.60
N GLU A 109 1.86 16.24 7.72
CA GLU A 109 1.20 16.46 9.01
C GLU A 109 1.11 15.16 9.83
N LEU A 110 0.82 14.01 9.17
CA LEU A 110 0.83 12.70 9.82
C LEU A 110 2.23 12.33 10.31
N VAL A 111 3.27 12.52 9.50
CA VAL A 111 4.65 12.22 9.89
C VAL A 111 5.05 13.05 11.11
N GLU A 112 4.79 14.35 11.10
CA GLU A 112 5.07 15.23 12.24
C GLU A 112 4.30 14.82 13.51
N PHE A 113 3.04 14.43 13.37
CA PHE A 113 2.24 13.89 14.47
C PHE A 113 2.87 12.62 15.06
N LEU A 114 3.28 11.66 14.23
CA LEU A 114 3.87 10.40 14.67
C LEU A 114 5.22 10.61 15.36
N LEU A 115 6.08 11.45 14.80
CA LEU A 115 7.38 11.76 15.38
C LEU A 115 7.23 12.42 16.76
N ASN A 116 6.31 13.37 16.91
CA ASN A 116 6.01 13.99 18.19
C ASN A 116 5.42 13.00 19.19
N LYS A 117 4.42 12.20 18.77
CA LYS A 117 3.74 11.24 19.65
C LYS A 117 4.70 10.23 20.26
N TYR A 118 5.66 9.75 19.49
CA TYR A 118 6.61 8.71 19.91
C TYR A 118 8.00 9.25 20.26
N SER A 119 8.19 10.58 20.27
CA SER A 119 9.49 11.21 20.57
C SER A 119 10.62 10.66 19.69
N LYS A 120 10.35 10.57 18.37
CA LYS A 120 11.31 10.10 17.35
C LYS A 120 11.74 11.27 16.48
N GLU A 121 12.98 11.21 15.98
CA GLU A 121 13.51 12.21 15.04
C GLU A 121 13.17 11.87 13.59
N LYS A 122 13.15 10.59 13.25
CA LYS A 122 12.94 10.08 11.89
C LYS A 122 12.12 8.80 11.91
N LEU A 123 11.57 8.45 10.75
CA LEU A 123 10.82 7.20 10.56
C LEU A 123 11.17 6.54 9.21
N TYR A 124 10.64 5.34 9.00
CA TYR A 124 10.68 4.62 7.73
C TYR A 124 9.33 4.78 7.04
N ILE A 125 9.35 4.92 5.70
CA ILE A 125 8.14 4.88 4.88
C ILE A 125 8.25 3.69 3.92
N ALA A 126 7.21 2.85 3.89
CA ALA A 126 7.00 1.85 2.85
C ALA A 126 5.73 2.19 2.07
N GLY A 127 5.82 2.27 0.76
CA GLY A 127 4.70 2.60 -0.12
C GLY A 127 4.49 1.55 -1.21
N HIS A 128 3.22 1.32 -1.57
CA HIS A 128 2.85 0.48 -2.70
C HIS A 128 2.10 1.28 -3.76
N SER A 129 2.46 1.11 -5.04
CA SER A 129 1.76 1.74 -6.18
C SER A 129 1.63 3.27 -5.99
N TRP A 130 0.41 3.82 -5.86
CA TRP A 130 0.18 5.23 -5.50
C TRP A 130 0.91 5.64 -4.22
N GLY A 131 0.90 4.80 -3.18
CA GLY A 131 1.63 5.05 -1.94
C GLY A 131 3.14 5.13 -2.14
N ALA A 132 3.67 4.35 -3.09
CA ALA A 132 5.08 4.45 -3.47
C ALA A 132 5.38 5.80 -4.17
N TYR A 133 4.50 6.26 -5.08
CA TYR A 133 4.65 7.58 -5.70
C TYR A 133 4.63 8.70 -4.64
N LEU A 134 3.65 8.67 -3.74
CA LEU A 134 3.51 9.65 -2.66
C LEU A 134 4.72 9.64 -1.72
N GLY A 135 5.20 8.44 -1.33
CA GLY A 135 6.37 8.26 -0.47
C GLY A 135 7.67 8.74 -1.12
N LEU A 136 7.87 8.48 -2.43
CA LEU A 136 9.01 8.99 -3.17
C LEU A 136 8.99 10.52 -3.23
N TRP A 137 7.83 11.10 -3.48
CA TRP A 137 7.69 12.56 -3.52
C TRP A 137 7.95 13.18 -2.15
N PHE A 138 7.46 12.55 -1.08
CA PHE A 138 7.76 12.96 0.29
C PHE A 138 9.27 12.87 0.58
N ALA A 139 9.93 11.76 0.25
CA ALA A 139 11.36 11.58 0.45
C ALA A 139 12.21 12.61 -0.30
N SER A 140 11.76 13.01 -1.51
CA SER A 140 12.42 14.04 -2.31
C SER A 140 12.28 15.44 -1.71
N LYS A 141 11.16 15.76 -1.04
CA LYS A 141 10.87 17.08 -0.49
C LYS A 141 11.32 17.23 0.97
N PHE A 142 11.26 16.15 1.73
CA PHE A 142 11.43 16.14 3.18
C PHE A 142 12.37 14.99 3.64
N PRO A 143 13.59 14.89 3.10
CA PRO A 143 14.49 13.76 3.41
C PRO A 143 14.90 13.70 4.88
N ASP A 144 14.87 14.82 5.59
CA ASP A 144 15.30 14.91 6.99
C ASP A 144 14.38 14.18 7.95
N TYR A 145 13.13 13.89 7.56
CA TYR A 145 12.17 13.09 8.34
C TYR A 145 12.40 11.58 8.23
N LEU A 146 13.27 11.11 7.30
CA LEU A 146 13.35 9.71 6.95
C LEU A 146 14.71 9.09 7.32
N TYR A 147 14.66 7.85 7.84
CA TYR A 147 15.79 6.94 7.79
C TYR A 147 15.89 6.33 6.39
N TYR A 148 14.79 5.74 5.90
CA TYR A 148 14.72 5.16 4.57
C TYR A 148 13.29 5.25 4.00
N TYR A 149 13.23 5.22 2.68
CA TYR A 149 12.02 5.06 1.89
C TYR A 149 12.11 3.75 1.10
N ILE A 150 11.01 2.96 1.10
CA ILE A 150 10.87 1.69 0.40
C ILE A 150 9.66 1.78 -0.52
N GLY A 151 9.89 1.67 -1.84
CA GLY A 151 8.82 1.68 -2.84
C GLY A 151 8.61 0.30 -3.46
N THR A 152 7.37 -0.16 -3.54
CA THR A 152 6.98 -1.40 -4.22
C THR A 152 5.93 -1.11 -5.29
N GLY A 153 6.04 -1.78 -6.46
CA GLY A 153 5.16 -1.52 -7.60
C GLY A 153 5.14 -0.04 -8.00
N GLN A 154 6.30 0.62 -7.89
CA GLN A 154 6.42 2.06 -8.04
C GLN A 154 6.31 2.48 -9.50
N GLY A 155 5.32 3.34 -9.81
CA GLY A 155 5.30 4.12 -11.03
C GLY A 155 6.30 5.30 -10.92
N ILE A 156 7.10 5.52 -11.95
CA ILE A 156 8.06 6.63 -12.01
C ILE A 156 7.49 7.77 -12.87
N SER A 157 6.71 7.42 -13.87
CA SER A 157 6.15 8.35 -14.84
C SER A 157 4.81 7.85 -15.36
N SER A 158 3.73 8.58 -15.07
CA SER A 158 2.41 8.24 -15.60
C SER A 158 2.37 8.18 -17.13
N THR A 159 3.21 9.00 -17.77
CA THR A 159 3.38 9.00 -19.23
C THR A 159 3.96 7.69 -19.74
N LEU A 160 5.07 7.26 -19.18
CA LEU A 160 5.73 6.00 -19.58
C LEU A 160 4.88 4.80 -19.19
N ASP A 161 4.25 4.84 -18.03
CA ASP A 161 3.37 3.75 -17.57
C ASP A 161 2.22 3.48 -18.56
N GLU A 162 1.55 4.52 -19.07
CA GLU A 162 0.46 4.34 -20.05
C GLU A 162 0.98 3.79 -21.40
N ILE A 163 2.17 4.21 -21.84
CA ILE A 163 2.79 3.69 -23.06
C ILE A 163 3.14 2.20 -22.88
N GLU A 164 3.78 1.84 -21.77
CA GLU A 164 4.18 0.46 -21.50
C GLU A 164 2.98 -0.46 -21.30
N LYS A 165 1.92 0.01 -20.61
CA LYS A 165 0.66 -0.72 -20.48
C LYS A 165 0.05 -1.04 -21.85
N TYR A 166 -0.02 -0.06 -22.73
CA TYR A 166 -0.54 -0.25 -24.09
C TYR A 166 0.29 -1.27 -24.86
N ASN A 167 1.63 -1.13 -24.88
CA ASN A 167 2.56 -2.02 -25.54
C ASN A 167 2.45 -3.46 -25.04
N PHE A 168 2.39 -3.62 -23.71
CA PHE A 168 2.20 -4.93 -23.08
C PHE A 168 0.89 -5.58 -23.56
N VAL A 169 -0.24 -4.88 -23.46
CA VAL A 169 -1.54 -5.43 -23.84
C VAL A 169 -1.59 -5.76 -25.33
N LEU A 170 -1.04 -4.90 -26.19
CA LEU A 170 -0.99 -5.13 -27.62
C LEU A 170 -0.16 -6.39 -27.93
N SER A 171 1.02 -6.52 -27.33
CA SER A 171 1.88 -7.70 -27.52
C SER A 171 1.22 -9.00 -27.06
N GLN A 172 0.50 -8.95 -25.93
CA GLN A 172 -0.22 -10.11 -25.40
C GLN A 172 -1.44 -10.48 -26.27
N ALA A 173 -2.11 -9.49 -26.83
CA ALA A 173 -3.24 -9.72 -27.76
C ALA A 173 -2.74 -10.33 -29.10
N GLN A 174 -1.61 -9.84 -29.62
CA GLN A 174 -0.98 -10.39 -30.82
C GLN A 174 -0.54 -11.85 -30.62
N LYS A 175 0.16 -12.16 -29.54
CA LYS A 175 0.59 -13.54 -29.18
C LYS A 175 -0.57 -14.52 -29.08
N ARG A 176 -1.77 -14.05 -28.75
CA ARG A 176 -2.98 -14.85 -28.58
C ARG A 176 -3.94 -14.79 -29.77
N ASN A 177 -3.60 -14.05 -30.83
CA ASN A 177 -4.44 -13.81 -31.99
C ASN A 177 -5.83 -13.24 -31.62
N TYR A 178 -5.86 -12.31 -30.65
CA TYR A 178 -7.09 -11.67 -30.22
C TYR A 178 -7.43 -10.45 -31.08
N GLU A 179 -7.85 -10.71 -32.33
CA GLU A 179 -8.06 -9.69 -33.34
C GLU A 179 -8.99 -8.53 -32.89
N LYS A 180 -10.10 -8.85 -32.20
CA LYS A 180 -11.04 -7.83 -31.66
C LYS A 180 -10.38 -6.88 -30.68
N VAL A 181 -9.43 -7.39 -29.87
CA VAL A 181 -8.69 -6.55 -28.90
C VAL A 181 -7.70 -5.66 -29.66
N ILE A 182 -6.98 -6.23 -30.63
CA ILE A 182 -6.02 -5.49 -31.46
C ILE A 182 -6.72 -4.34 -32.17
N GLN A 183 -7.83 -4.61 -32.86
CA GLN A 183 -8.59 -3.58 -33.57
C GLN A 183 -9.10 -2.48 -32.64
N ARG A 184 -9.53 -2.85 -31.44
CA ARG A 184 -9.97 -1.87 -30.45
C ARG A 184 -8.83 -1.00 -29.91
N LEU A 185 -7.64 -1.57 -29.67
CA LEU A 185 -6.44 -0.82 -29.29
C LEU A 185 -6.04 0.16 -30.40
N ILE A 186 -6.05 -0.29 -31.66
CA ILE A 186 -5.79 0.55 -32.82
C ILE A 186 -6.79 1.72 -32.90
N SER A 187 -8.08 1.47 -32.64
CA SER A 187 -9.12 2.52 -32.66
C SER A 187 -8.91 3.59 -31.58
N TYR A 188 -8.31 3.25 -30.45
CA TYR A 188 -7.92 4.23 -29.43
C TYR A 188 -6.67 5.02 -29.81
N GLY A 189 -5.80 4.41 -30.62
CA GLY A 189 -4.46 4.90 -30.94
C GLY A 189 -3.46 4.66 -29.81
N ALA A 190 -2.18 4.56 -30.15
CA ALA A 190 -1.13 4.45 -29.14
C ALA A 190 -1.03 5.75 -28.32
N PRO A 191 -0.83 5.68 -27.00
CA PRO A 191 -0.75 6.87 -26.17
C PRO A 191 0.50 7.69 -26.52
N GLN A 192 0.29 9.01 -26.68
CA GLN A 192 1.36 9.99 -26.86
C GLN A 192 1.45 10.83 -25.58
N SER A 193 2.64 10.97 -25.04
CA SER A 193 2.85 11.63 -23.74
C SER A 193 1.89 11.11 -22.64
N GLY A 194 1.57 9.81 -22.67
CA GLY A 194 0.68 9.17 -21.70
C GLY A 194 -0.82 9.38 -21.95
N ILE A 195 -1.18 10.05 -23.04
CA ILE A 195 -2.58 10.37 -23.39
C ILE A 195 -2.98 9.62 -24.66
N TYR A 196 -4.06 8.87 -24.59
CA TYR A 196 -4.62 8.22 -25.78
C TYR A 196 -5.28 9.27 -26.67
N PRO A 197 -5.02 9.26 -27.98
CA PRO A 197 -5.59 10.24 -28.92
C PRO A 197 -7.11 10.21 -28.95
N ASN A 198 -7.70 9.03 -28.80
CA ASN A 198 -9.14 8.85 -28.84
C ASN A 198 -9.68 8.31 -27.52
N SER A 199 -10.64 9.00 -26.92
CA SER A 199 -11.37 8.54 -25.73
C SER A 199 -10.46 8.12 -24.57
N HIS A 200 -9.53 8.98 -24.15
CA HIS A 200 -8.47 8.67 -23.16
C HIS A 200 -8.96 7.85 -21.96
N ASN A 201 -9.98 8.31 -21.23
CA ASN A 201 -10.48 7.60 -20.03
C ASN A 201 -11.01 6.19 -20.36
N SER A 202 -11.68 6.01 -21.49
CA SER A 202 -12.19 4.71 -21.92
C SER A 202 -11.05 3.79 -22.34
N ALA A 203 -10.03 4.33 -23.01
CA ALA A 203 -8.85 3.59 -23.46
C ALA A 203 -8.01 3.13 -22.25
N SER A 204 -7.67 4.03 -21.32
CA SER A 204 -6.90 3.71 -20.13
C SER A 204 -7.63 2.66 -19.26
N ASN A 205 -8.93 2.80 -19.04
CA ASN A 205 -9.73 1.80 -18.34
C ASN A 205 -9.77 0.44 -19.05
N TYR A 206 -9.88 0.44 -20.39
CA TYR A 206 -9.87 -0.80 -21.15
C TYR A 206 -8.54 -1.52 -21.08
N VAL A 207 -7.45 -0.79 -21.28
CA VAL A 207 -6.09 -1.31 -21.16
C VAL A 207 -5.81 -1.82 -19.76
N GLY A 208 -6.19 -1.06 -18.71
CA GLY A 208 -6.02 -1.48 -17.32
C GLY A 208 -6.70 -2.81 -16.99
N LYS A 209 -7.94 -3.03 -17.47
CA LYS A 209 -8.64 -4.31 -17.32
C LYS A 209 -7.91 -5.47 -18.04
N LEU A 210 -7.34 -5.20 -19.20
CA LEU A 210 -6.63 -6.23 -19.96
C LEU A 210 -5.26 -6.55 -19.37
N ILE A 211 -4.55 -5.58 -18.79
CA ILE A 211 -3.31 -5.85 -18.06
C ILE A 211 -3.57 -6.85 -16.94
N HIS A 212 -4.61 -6.60 -16.14
CA HIS A 212 -4.99 -7.53 -15.08
C HIS A 212 -5.31 -8.93 -15.62
N LYS A 213 -6.14 -8.99 -16.68
CA LYS A 213 -6.51 -10.25 -17.35
C LYS A 213 -5.30 -11.02 -17.92
N TYR A 214 -4.27 -10.32 -18.38
CA TYR A 214 -3.08 -10.93 -18.99
C TYR A 214 -1.93 -11.16 -18.00
N GLY A 215 -2.15 -10.92 -16.70
CA GLY A 215 -1.16 -11.18 -15.65
C GLY A 215 -0.07 -10.12 -15.54
N GLY A 216 -0.29 -8.91 -16.05
CA GLY A 216 0.71 -7.84 -16.02
C GLY A 216 0.92 -7.18 -14.66
N TYR A 217 -0.01 -7.35 -13.72
CA TYR A 217 0.10 -6.79 -12.36
C TYR A 217 0.53 -7.79 -11.30
N ILE A 218 0.25 -9.09 -11.51
CA ILE A 218 0.42 -10.10 -10.47
C ILE A 218 1.09 -11.33 -11.09
N HIS A 219 2.08 -11.88 -10.39
CA HIS A 219 2.70 -13.13 -10.79
C HIS A 219 1.63 -14.24 -10.84
N PRO A 220 1.55 -15.05 -11.93
CA PRO A 220 0.47 -16.01 -12.14
C PRO A 220 0.30 -17.08 -11.06
N ASN A 221 1.31 -17.29 -10.22
CA ASN A 221 1.28 -18.26 -9.12
C ASN A 221 0.79 -17.68 -7.79
N ASN A 222 0.43 -16.39 -7.75
CA ASN A 222 -0.11 -15.77 -6.53
C ASN A 222 -1.62 -15.76 -6.59
N ASP A 223 -2.23 -16.68 -5.85
CA ASP A 223 -3.68 -16.70 -5.62
C ASP A 223 -4.08 -15.61 -4.61
N PHE A 224 -4.01 -14.36 -5.04
CA PHE A 224 -4.60 -13.25 -4.31
C PHE A 224 -6.08 -13.16 -4.63
N SER A 225 -6.88 -14.04 -4.05
CA SER A 225 -8.33 -13.82 -3.97
C SER A 225 -8.59 -12.64 -3.00
N THR A 226 -8.28 -11.44 -3.47
CA THR A 226 -8.37 -10.19 -2.70
C THR A 226 -9.79 -9.86 -2.28
N ASN A 227 -10.80 -10.35 -2.99
CA ASN A 227 -12.22 -10.09 -2.74
C ASN A 227 -12.67 -10.39 -1.31
N LYS A 228 -12.05 -11.34 -0.61
CA LYS A 228 -12.41 -11.69 0.76
C LYS A 228 -11.94 -10.68 1.79
N TYR A 229 -10.89 -9.90 1.49
CA TYR A 229 -10.26 -8.97 2.43
C TYR A 229 -10.69 -7.52 2.18
N PHE A 230 -11.06 -7.17 0.95
CA PHE A 230 -11.53 -5.82 0.60
C PHE A 230 -13.04 -5.63 0.78
N SER A 231 -13.84 -6.70 0.81
CA SER A 231 -15.30 -6.62 0.97
C SER A 231 -15.77 -6.10 2.35
N LEU A 232 -14.86 -5.99 3.31
CA LEU A 232 -15.18 -5.47 4.65
C LEU A 232 -15.02 -3.94 4.78
N TYR A 233 -14.51 -3.26 3.73
CA TYR A 233 -14.18 -1.83 3.74
C TYR A 233 -14.83 -1.03 2.59
N LEU A 234 -15.71 -1.65 1.82
CA LEU A 234 -16.57 -1.02 0.80
C LEU A 234 -18.05 -0.90 1.33
#